data_36f6640cee2ca727e6b08e438d1d8269
#
_entry.id   36f6640cee2ca727e6b08e438d1d8269
#
_cell.length_a   1.000
_cell.length_b   1.000
_cell.length_c   1.000
_cell.angle_alpha   90.00
_cell.angle_beta   90.00
_cell.angle_gamma   90.00
#
_symmetry.space_group_name_H-M   'P 1'
#
loop_
_entity.id
_entity.type
_entity.pdbx_description
1 polymer ?
#
loop_
_entity_poly.entity_id
_entity_poly.type
_entity_poly.pdbx_seq_one_letter_code
_entity_poly.pdbx_strand_id
1 'polypeptide(L)'
;MILFDSPDNQCYMTGALVESKRKNNIIHVVGYQNIAAGEEYPKKGFPDVCLFKEHGGRYIGEYQLIFIASGYGTFQDRGVYYEVHAGQFLLIQPGIWHSYAPNPNTGWEEYYFGFNGPTLSNLARELFMINEVSLLKTHDSDYALPIFKSALKVAKDGDPESMRILEAILMQLITYTRFSLNKIPYSNESTFTERLLNIS
;
A
#
# COMPACT_ATOMS: atom_id res chain seq x y z
N MET A 1 -3.09 -18.51 -5.47
CA MET A 1 -1.77 -18.99 -5.96
C MET A 1 -0.68 -18.39 -5.08
N ILE A 2 0.23 -19.22 -4.59
CA ILE A 2 1.39 -18.76 -3.80
C ILE A 2 2.51 -18.41 -4.78
N LEU A 3 2.99 -17.16 -4.76
CA LEU A 3 4.18 -16.74 -5.50
C LEU A 3 5.43 -16.92 -4.66
N PHE A 4 5.37 -16.54 -3.37
CA PHE A 4 6.46 -16.66 -2.42
C PHE A 4 5.92 -17.06 -1.05
N ASP A 5 6.66 -17.91 -0.33
CA ASP A 5 6.32 -18.36 1.03
C ASP A 5 7.61 -18.65 1.82
N SER A 6 8.47 -17.65 1.94
CA SER A 6 9.67 -17.68 2.78
C SER A 6 9.53 -16.69 3.95
N PRO A 7 10.37 -16.81 5.00
CA PRO A 7 10.34 -15.87 6.13
C PRO A 7 10.46 -14.41 5.71
N ASP A 8 11.28 -14.12 4.69
CA ASP A 8 11.57 -12.74 4.24
C ASP A 8 10.76 -12.29 3.02
N ASN A 9 9.94 -13.19 2.45
CA ASN A 9 9.14 -12.85 1.28
C ASN A 9 7.91 -13.75 1.19
N GLN A 10 6.73 -13.16 1.37
CA GLN A 10 5.44 -13.84 1.28
C GLN A 10 4.56 -13.09 0.29
N CYS A 11 4.02 -13.79 -0.69
CA CYS A 11 3.12 -13.20 -1.67
C CYS A 11 2.07 -14.21 -2.10
N TYR A 12 0.83 -13.93 -1.72
CA TYR A 12 -0.33 -14.77 -1.99
C TYR A 12 -1.28 -14.05 -2.93
N MET A 13 -1.37 -14.53 -4.17
CA MET A 13 -2.38 -14.07 -5.12
C MET A 13 -3.69 -14.78 -4.83
N THR A 14 -4.67 -14.04 -4.35
CA THR A 14 -5.93 -14.56 -3.86
C THR A 14 -7.06 -14.42 -4.88
N GLY A 15 -6.98 -13.40 -5.76
CA GLY A 15 -7.95 -13.16 -6.81
C GLY A 15 -7.78 -14.17 -7.95
N ALA A 16 -8.83 -14.89 -8.30
CA ALA A 16 -8.85 -15.54 -9.58
C ALA A 16 -8.77 -14.47 -10.68
N LEU A 17 -8.02 -14.77 -11.73
CA LEU A 17 -8.12 -14.11 -13.05
C LEU A 17 -9.51 -14.38 -13.70
N VAL A 18 -10.49 -14.77 -12.89
CA VAL A 18 -11.87 -14.98 -13.33
C VAL A 18 -12.50 -13.60 -13.41
N GLU A 19 -13.03 -13.25 -14.56
CA GLU A 19 -13.96 -12.15 -14.80
C GLU A 19 -15.06 -12.14 -13.72
N SER A 20 -14.73 -11.66 -12.53
CA SER A 20 -15.74 -11.41 -11.53
C SER A 20 -16.51 -10.20 -12.01
N LYS A 21 -17.78 -10.43 -12.33
CA LYS A 21 -18.75 -9.40 -12.64
C LYS A 21 -18.48 -8.24 -11.70
N ARG A 22 -18.28 -7.03 -12.21
CA ARG A 22 -17.92 -5.74 -11.55
C ARG A 22 -18.70 -5.37 -10.27
N LYS A 23 -19.37 -6.32 -9.64
CA LYS A 23 -20.25 -6.14 -8.48
C LYS A 23 -19.61 -6.51 -7.13
N ASN A 24 -18.48 -7.21 -7.12
CA ASN A 24 -17.88 -7.71 -5.88
C ASN A 24 -16.54 -7.02 -5.62
N ASN A 25 -16.18 -6.89 -4.34
CA ASN A 25 -14.82 -6.56 -3.97
C ASN A 25 -13.89 -7.74 -4.28
N ILE A 26 -12.65 -7.42 -4.64
CA ILE A 26 -11.63 -8.41 -4.98
C ILE A 26 -10.35 -8.01 -4.28
N ILE A 27 -9.78 -8.94 -3.54
CA ILE A 27 -8.39 -8.88 -3.10
C ILE A 27 -7.57 -9.61 -4.17
N HIS A 28 -6.63 -8.93 -4.79
CA HIS A 28 -5.76 -9.52 -5.81
C HIS A 28 -4.54 -10.17 -5.19
N VAL A 29 -3.97 -9.49 -4.21
CA VAL A 29 -2.72 -9.93 -3.57
C VAL A 29 -2.68 -9.47 -2.11
N VAL A 30 -2.08 -10.32 -1.29
CA VAL A 30 -1.63 -10.00 0.07
C VAL A 30 -0.16 -10.40 0.15
N GLY A 31 0.70 -9.51 0.63
CA GLY A 31 2.13 -9.81 0.66
C GLY A 31 2.90 -9.11 1.77
N TYR A 32 4.12 -9.60 1.93
CA TYR A 32 5.14 -9.13 2.84
C TYR A 32 6.51 -9.27 2.18
N GLN A 33 7.36 -8.27 2.34
CA GLN A 33 8.77 -8.34 1.98
C GLN A 33 9.63 -7.72 3.06
N ASN A 34 10.71 -8.41 3.37
CA ASN A 34 11.85 -7.85 4.11
C ASN A 34 12.99 -7.64 3.10
N ILE A 35 13.37 -6.40 2.89
CA ILE A 35 14.46 -6.01 2.01
C ILE A 35 15.61 -5.54 2.88
N ALA A 36 16.67 -6.32 2.96
CA ALA A 36 17.84 -5.96 3.72
C ALA A 36 18.66 -4.85 3.05
N ALA A 37 19.53 -4.21 3.81
CA ALA A 37 20.47 -3.23 3.26
C ALA A 37 21.30 -3.85 2.13
N GLY A 38 21.40 -3.15 1.00
CA GLY A 38 22.13 -3.58 -0.19
C GLY A 38 21.43 -4.61 -1.07
N GLU A 39 20.23 -5.09 -0.70
CA GLU A 39 19.46 -5.97 -1.56
C GLU A 39 18.83 -5.22 -2.75
N GLU A 40 18.70 -5.92 -3.88
CA GLU A 40 18.01 -5.43 -5.07
C GLU A 40 16.51 -5.32 -4.82
N TYR A 41 15.91 -4.20 -5.28
CA TYR A 41 14.47 -3.98 -5.18
C TYR A 41 13.88 -3.58 -6.54
N PRO A 42 12.73 -4.16 -6.96
CA PRO A 42 12.05 -5.32 -6.36
C PRO A 42 12.90 -6.58 -6.36
N LYS A 43 12.66 -7.47 -5.41
CA LYS A 43 13.36 -8.78 -5.35
C LYS A 43 13.17 -9.56 -6.65
N LYS A 44 14.18 -10.34 -7.03
CA LYS A 44 14.09 -11.23 -8.20
C LYS A 44 12.96 -12.23 -8.08
N GLY A 45 12.33 -12.53 -9.22
CA GLY A 45 11.24 -13.51 -9.30
C GLY A 45 9.83 -12.92 -9.21
N PHE A 46 9.68 -11.61 -9.00
CA PHE A 46 8.39 -10.97 -9.14
C PHE A 46 7.93 -10.93 -10.60
N PRO A 47 6.61 -11.07 -10.85
CA PRO A 47 6.04 -10.91 -12.19
C PRO A 47 6.42 -9.56 -12.80
N ASP A 48 6.54 -9.52 -14.11
CA ASP A 48 6.90 -8.31 -14.87
C ASP A 48 6.04 -7.09 -14.55
N VAL A 49 4.76 -7.30 -14.25
CA VAL A 49 3.81 -6.25 -13.85
C VAL A 49 4.17 -5.60 -12.51
N CYS A 50 4.96 -6.28 -11.69
CA CYS A 50 5.44 -5.75 -10.40
C CYS A 50 6.73 -4.94 -10.53
N LEU A 51 7.41 -4.99 -11.70
CA LEU A 51 8.69 -4.33 -11.91
C LEU A 51 8.52 -2.86 -12.31
N PHE A 52 9.44 -2.01 -11.85
CA PHE A 52 9.47 -0.58 -12.19
C PHE A 52 10.18 -0.35 -13.53
N LYS A 53 9.53 -0.72 -14.64
CA LYS A 53 10.12 -0.70 -15.99
C LYS A 53 9.97 0.62 -16.73
N GLU A 54 8.97 1.42 -16.37
CA GLU A 54 8.64 2.65 -17.09
C GLU A 54 9.32 3.86 -16.44
N HIS A 55 10.52 4.19 -16.89
CA HIS A 55 11.31 5.32 -16.37
C HIS A 55 11.54 5.24 -14.84
N GLY A 56 11.82 4.02 -14.34
CA GLY A 56 12.01 3.78 -12.91
C GLY A 56 10.73 3.68 -12.11
N GLY A 57 9.56 3.62 -12.75
CA GLY A 57 8.26 3.45 -12.13
C GLY A 57 7.35 2.48 -12.86
N ARG A 58 6.08 2.46 -12.48
CA ARG A 58 5.07 1.58 -13.09
C ARG A 58 3.66 2.18 -12.99
N TYR A 59 2.75 1.63 -13.79
CA TYR A 59 1.31 1.78 -13.66
C TYR A 59 0.72 0.45 -13.21
N ILE A 60 -0.29 0.49 -12.33
CA ILE A 60 -1.05 -0.70 -11.94
C ILE A 60 -2.54 -0.46 -12.15
N GLY A 61 -3.31 -1.54 -12.33
CA GLY A 61 -4.75 -1.50 -12.56
C GLY A 61 -5.61 -1.62 -11.32
N GLU A 62 -4.98 -1.63 -10.15
CA GLU A 62 -5.62 -1.85 -8.84
C GLU A 62 -5.20 -0.79 -7.83
N TYR A 63 -5.95 -0.67 -6.74
CA TYR A 63 -5.46 0.03 -5.55
C TYR A 63 -4.45 -0.85 -4.83
N GLN A 64 -3.41 -0.24 -4.27
CA GLN A 64 -2.56 -0.91 -3.28
C GLN A 64 -2.47 -0.08 -2.01
N LEU A 65 -2.63 -0.75 -0.87
CA LEU A 65 -2.34 -0.20 0.45
C LEU A 65 -1.06 -0.88 0.95
N ILE A 66 0.01 -0.11 1.10
CA ILE A 66 1.32 -0.60 1.51
C ILE A 66 1.66 0.02 2.86
N PHE A 67 2.06 -0.79 3.82
CA PHE A 67 2.49 -0.38 5.14
C PHE A 67 3.97 -0.65 5.31
N ILE A 68 4.73 0.37 5.69
CA ILE A 68 6.16 0.24 6.01
C ILE A 68 6.29 -0.04 7.51
N ALA A 69 6.68 -1.27 7.84
CA ALA A 69 6.76 -1.72 9.23
C ALA A 69 8.10 -1.35 9.88
N SER A 70 9.19 -1.31 9.10
CA SER A 70 10.52 -0.89 9.58
C SER A 70 11.33 -0.28 8.43
N GLY A 71 12.39 0.46 8.76
CA GLY A 71 13.26 1.11 7.79
C GLY A 71 12.68 2.39 7.22
N TYR A 72 13.26 2.86 6.12
CA TYR A 72 12.80 4.03 5.38
C TYR A 72 13.19 3.94 3.90
N GLY A 73 12.62 4.82 3.08
CA GLY A 73 12.87 4.84 1.65
C GLY A 73 12.27 6.05 0.97
N THR A 74 12.01 5.92 -0.32
CA THR A 74 11.42 6.98 -1.14
C THR A 74 10.16 6.49 -1.84
N PHE A 75 9.26 7.43 -2.08
CA PHE A 75 8.06 7.23 -2.87
C PHE A 75 7.87 8.42 -3.80
N GLN A 76 7.50 8.16 -5.05
CA GLN A 76 7.15 9.20 -6.01
C GLN A 76 5.78 8.91 -6.62
N ASP A 77 4.93 9.92 -6.61
CA ASP A 77 3.59 9.90 -7.18
C ASP A 77 3.27 11.29 -7.76
N ARG A 78 2.66 11.35 -8.95
CA ARG A 78 2.25 12.59 -9.63
C ARG A 78 3.34 13.66 -9.68
N GLY A 79 4.60 13.25 -9.84
CA GLY A 79 5.75 14.16 -9.89
C GLY A 79 6.23 14.70 -8.53
N VAL A 80 5.60 14.27 -7.43
CA VAL A 80 6.01 14.65 -6.07
C VAL A 80 6.82 13.53 -5.44
N TYR A 81 7.93 13.89 -4.81
CA TYR A 81 8.79 12.99 -4.06
C TYR A 81 8.50 13.06 -2.57
N TYR A 82 8.45 11.91 -1.95
CA TYR A 82 8.26 11.76 -0.51
C TYR A 82 9.36 10.90 0.08
N GLU A 83 9.83 11.24 1.26
CA GLU A 83 10.56 10.33 2.13
C GLU A 83 9.54 9.54 2.95
N VAL A 84 9.71 8.22 2.98
CA VAL A 84 8.78 7.27 3.62
C VAL A 84 9.48 6.60 4.77
N HIS A 85 8.83 6.57 5.92
CA HIS A 85 9.37 5.99 7.16
C HIS A 85 8.48 4.87 7.69
N ALA A 86 9.05 4.09 8.60
CA ALA A 86 8.29 3.10 9.38
C ALA A 86 7.04 3.74 10.02
N GLY A 87 5.94 2.98 10.06
CA GLY A 87 4.65 3.42 10.56
C GLY A 87 3.78 4.17 9.54
N GLN A 88 4.27 4.42 8.33
CA GLN A 88 3.53 5.11 7.29
C GLN A 88 2.90 4.15 6.28
N PHE A 89 1.84 4.62 5.63
CA PHE A 89 1.20 3.89 4.54
C PHE A 89 1.35 4.63 3.21
N LEU A 90 1.45 3.86 2.13
CA LEU A 90 1.30 4.34 0.76
C LEU A 90 -0.05 3.85 0.23
N LEU A 91 -0.83 4.77 -0.35
CA LEU A 91 -2.05 4.45 -1.08
C LEU A 91 -1.80 4.64 -2.58
N ILE A 92 -1.52 3.56 -3.27
CA ILE A 92 -1.34 3.58 -4.73
C ILE A 92 -2.72 3.52 -5.39
N GLN A 93 -2.95 4.39 -6.37
CA GLN A 93 -4.21 4.45 -7.12
C GLN A 93 -4.05 3.83 -8.50
N PRO A 94 -5.10 3.16 -9.02
CA PRO A 94 -5.07 2.59 -10.37
C PRO A 94 -4.81 3.66 -11.44
N GLY A 95 -3.97 3.32 -12.41
CA GLY A 95 -3.66 4.17 -13.55
C GLY A 95 -2.76 5.38 -13.25
N ILE A 96 -2.25 5.51 -12.03
CA ILE A 96 -1.31 6.58 -11.66
C ILE A 96 0.11 6.03 -11.68
N TRP A 97 0.99 6.74 -12.39
CA TRP A 97 2.40 6.42 -12.38
C TRP A 97 2.98 6.63 -10.99
N HIS A 98 3.72 5.64 -10.50
CA HIS A 98 4.37 5.69 -9.19
C HIS A 98 5.67 4.90 -9.19
N SER A 99 6.54 5.27 -8.25
CA SER A 99 7.77 4.56 -7.93
C SER A 99 8.02 4.60 -6.43
N TYR A 100 8.55 3.54 -5.88
CA TYR A 100 9.01 3.49 -4.49
C TYR A 100 10.13 2.48 -4.33
N ALA A 101 11.01 2.72 -3.36
CA ALA A 101 12.11 1.84 -3.04
C ALA A 101 12.62 2.06 -1.61
N PRO A 102 13.12 1.02 -0.94
CA PRO A 102 13.85 1.17 0.31
C PRO A 102 15.14 1.95 0.12
N ASN A 103 15.59 2.61 1.18
CA ASN A 103 16.92 3.18 1.19
C ASN A 103 17.96 2.03 1.15
N PRO A 104 18.93 2.07 0.24
CA PRO A 104 19.88 0.96 0.07
C PRO A 104 20.79 0.71 1.27
N ASN A 105 20.94 1.69 2.16
CA ASN A 105 21.79 1.53 3.36
C ASN A 105 21.06 0.92 4.55
N THR A 106 19.71 0.92 4.55
CA THR A 106 18.92 0.42 5.68
C THR A 106 17.98 -0.71 5.30
N GLY A 107 17.51 -0.73 4.04
CA GLY A 107 16.41 -1.58 3.67
C GLY A 107 15.09 -1.14 4.32
N TRP A 108 14.06 -1.97 4.21
CA TRP A 108 12.79 -1.84 4.91
C TRP A 108 12.02 -3.16 5.00
N GLU A 109 10.98 -3.18 5.83
CA GLU A 109 9.93 -4.19 5.82
C GLU A 109 8.63 -3.58 5.34
N GLU A 110 8.00 -4.22 4.35
CA GLU A 110 6.71 -3.77 3.80
C GLU A 110 5.66 -4.89 3.82
N TYR A 111 4.42 -4.50 4.13
CA TYR A 111 3.22 -5.31 4.01
C TYR A 111 2.28 -4.65 3.02
N TYR A 112 1.59 -5.42 2.18
CA TYR A 112 0.73 -4.83 1.18
C TYR A 112 -0.52 -5.64 0.86
N PHE A 113 -1.56 -4.92 0.45
CA PHE A 113 -2.76 -5.43 -0.22
C PHE A 113 -2.89 -4.80 -1.60
N GLY A 114 -3.23 -5.63 -2.61
CA GLY A 114 -3.74 -5.16 -3.90
C GLY A 114 -5.22 -5.51 -4.02
N PHE A 115 -6.06 -4.55 -4.41
CA PHE A 115 -7.51 -4.74 -4.37
C PHE A 115 -8.26 -3.84 -5.35
N ASN A 116 -9.49 -4.28 -5.68
CA ASN A 116 -10.48 -3.50 -6.41
C ASN A 116 -11.90 -3.80 -5.88
N GLY A 117 -12.89 -3.13 -6.45
CA GLY A 117 -14.30 -3.38 -6.21
C GLY A 117 -15.03 -2.17 -5.62
N PRO A 118 -16.36 -2.18 -5.63
CA PRO A 118 -17.13 -0.97 -5.37
C PRO A 118 -16.93 -0.42 -3.95
N THR A 119 -16.94 -1.27 -2.94
CA THR A 119 -16.80 -0.82 -1.55
C THR A 119 -15.37 -0.44 -1.21
N LEU A 120 -14.41 -1.33 -1.50
CA LEU A 120 -12.99 -1.11 -1.16
C LEU A 120 -12.41 0.07 -1.93
N SER A 121 -12.73 0.19 -3.23
CA SER A 121 -12.28 1.33 -4.04
C SER A 121 -12.89 2.66 -3.59
N ASN A 122 -14.13 2.66 -3.09
CA ASN A 122 -14.75 3.86 -2.52
C ASN A 122 -14.05 4.28 -1.23
N LEU A 123 -13.80 3.35 -0.31
CA LEU A 123 -13.09 3.62 0.94
C LEU A 123 -11.68 4.15 0.68
N ALA A 124 -10.95 3.56 -0.27
CA ALA A 124 -9.61 4.04 -0.66
C ALA A 124 -9.66 5.46 -1.25
N ARG A 125 -10.66 5.76 -2.07
CA ARG A 125 -10.87 7.07 -2.66
C ARG A 125 -11.21 8.13 -1.61
N GLU A 126 -12.08 7.80 -0.67
CA GLU A 126 -12.39 8.69 0.46
C GLU A 126 -11.16 8.97 1.32
N LEU A 127 -10.33 7.94 1.58
CA LEU A 127 -9.08 8.09 2.31
C LEU A 127 -8.12 9.05 1.59
N PHE A 128 -7.98 8.93 0.27
CA PHE A 128 -7.18 9.84 -0.53
C PHE A 128 -7.73 11.27 -0.50
N MET A 129 -9.04 11.46 -0.65
CA MET A 129 -9.67 12.79 -0.66
C MET A 129 -9.50 13.54 0.65
N ILE A 130 -9.43 12.84 1.79
CA ILE A 130 -9.19 13.46 3.10
C ILE A 130 -7.75 13.94 3.22
N ASN A 131 -6.79 13.16 2.72
CA ASN A 131 -5.38 13.41 2.90
C ASN A 131 -4.75 14.18 1.73
N GLU A 132 -5.40 14.19 0.54
CA GLU A 132 -4.96 14.81 -0.72
C GLU A 132 -3.61 14.29 -1.27
N VAL A 133 -2.96 13.38 -0.55
CA VAL A 133 -1.67 12.77 -0.94
C VAL A 133 -1.70 11.26 -0.74
N SER A 134 -0.87 10.57 -1.48
CA SER A 134 -0.76 9.10 -1.43
C SER A 134 0.07 8.58 -0.24
N LEU A 135 0.84 9.45 0.44
CA LEU A 135 1.56 9.11 1.67
C LEU A 135 0.69 9.43 2.88
N LEU A 136 0.36 8.41 3.67
CA LEU A 136 -0.50 8.50 4.83
C LEU A 136 0.32 8.32 6.10
N LYS A 137 0.36 9.35 6.95
CA LYS A 137 1.05 9.32 8.25
C LYS A 137 0.04 8.95 9.33
N THR A 138 0.32 7.90 10.08
CA THR A 138 -0.55 7.46 11.20
C THR A 138 0.11 7.68 12.54
N HIS A 139 -0.68 7.85 13.59
CA HIS A 139 -0.16 8.05 14.95
C HIS A 139 0.21 6.75 15.67
N ASP A 140 -0.34 5.62 15.22
CA ASP A 140 -0.23 4.34 15.91
C ASP A 140 0.01 3.23 14.88
N SER A 141 1.28 3.01 14.58
CA SER A 141 1.71 1.96 13.67
C SER A 141 1.57 0.55 14.27
N ASP A 142 1.55 0.44 15.60
CA ASP A 142 1.53 -0.85 16.29
C ASP A 142 0.21 -1.59 16.08
N TYR A 143 -0.87 -0.85 15.79
CA TYR A 143 -2.15 -1.44 15.46
C TYR A 143 -2.15 -2.17 14.10
N ALA A 144 -1.47 -1.65 13.10
CA ALA A 144 -1.54 -2.17 11.73
C ALA A 144 -0.80 -3.50 11.56
N LEU A 145 0.37 -3.63 12.17
CA LEU A 145 1.25 -4.78 11.97
C LEU A 145 0.61 -6.13 12.35
N PRO A 146 -0.07 -6.30 13.50
CA PRO A 146 -0.76 -7.55 13.82
C PRO A 146 -1.87 -7.90 12.83
N ILE A 147 -2.55 -6.90 12.29
CA ILE A 147 -3.64 -7.08 11.32
C ILE A 147 -3.08 -7.60 9.99
N PHE A 148 -1.99 -7.01 9.48
CA PHE A 148 -1.31 -7.51 8.28
C PHE A 148 -0.79 -8.95 8.47
N LYS A 149 -0.20 -9.25 9.62
CA LYS A 149 0.24 -10.62 9.94
C LYS A 149 -0.91 -11.62 9.96
N SER A 150 -2.08 -11.22 10.46
CA SER A 150 -3.30 -12.04 10.40
C SER A 150 -3.74 -12.25 8.94
N ALA A 151 -3.72 -11.20 8.13
CA ALA A 151 -4.08 -11.29 6.72
C ALA A 151 -3.20 -12.28 5.94
N LEU A 152 -1.88 -12.28 6.19
CA LEU A 152 -0.97 -13.23 5.55
C LEU A 152 -1.31 -14.69 5.89
N LYS A 153 -1.67 -14.97 7.14
CA LYS A 153 -2.10 -16.32 7.54
C LYS A 153 -3.36 -16.74 6.80
N VAL A 154 -4.37 -15.87 6.77
CA VAL A 154 -5.63 -16.11 6.06
C VAL A 154 -5.41 -16.29 4.55
N ALA A 155 -4.55 -15.45 3.94
CA ALA A 155 -4.26 -15.53 2.51
C ALA A 155 -3.53 -16.83 2.13
N LYS A 156 -2.70 -17.36 3.02
CA LYS A 156 -1.99 -18.63 2.82
C LYS A 156 -2.93 -19.82 2.74
N ASP A 157 -3.99 -19.84 3.54
CA ASP A 157 -4.98 -20.93 3.55
C ASP A 157 -5.73 -21.02 2.22
N GLY A 158 -6.02 -19.90 1.58
CA GLY A 158 -6.46 -19.83 0.17
C GLY A 158 -7.83 -20.41 -0.15
N ASP A 159 -8.68 -20.66 0.85
CA ASP A 159 -10.04 -21.13 0.62
C ASP A 159 -11.02 -19.99 0.25
N PRO A 160 -12.21 -20.26 -0.29
CA PRO A 160 -13.17 -19.23 -0.68
C PRO A 160 -13.64 -18.32 0.49
N GLU A 161 -13.73 -18.83 1.71
CA GLU A 161 -14.13 -18.04 2.88
C GLU A 161 -13.00 -17.09 3.32
N SER A 162 -11.75 -17.44 3.05
CA SER A 162 -10.58 -16.56 3.29
C SER A 162 -10.75 -15.20 2.61
N MET A 163 -11.38 -15.16 1.44
CA MET A 163 -11.61 -13.89 0.72
C MET A 163 -12.49 -12.92 1.50
N ARG A 164 -13.54 -13.41 2.17
CA ARG A 164 -14.43 -12.58 3.00
C ARG A 164 -13.72 -12.05 4.23
N ILE A 165 -12.86 -12.88 4.82
CA ILE A 165 -12.05 -12.48 5.97
C ILE A 165 -11.05 -11.41 5.56
N LEU A 166 -10.35 -11.59 4.43
CA LEU A 166 -9.40 -10.61 3.89
C LEU A 166 -10.07 -9.28 3.54
N GLU A 167 -11.27 -9.31 2.98
CA GLU A 167 -12.06 -8.11 2.72
C GLU A 167 -12.36 -7.35 4.02
N ALA A 168 -12.83 -8.03 5.06
CA ALA A 168 -13.10 -7.44 6.36
C ALA A 168 -11.82 -6.86 7.02
N ILE A 169 -10.70 -7.57 6.93
CA ILE A 169 -9.39 -7.13 7.41
C ILE A 169 -8.95 -5.86 6.69
N LEU A 170 -9.07 -5.82 5.37
CA LEU A 170 -8.69 -4.63 4.60
C LEU A 170 -9.61 -3.44 4.89
N MET A 171 -10.91 -3.65 5.00
CA MET A 171 -11.85 -2.61 5.44
C MET A 171 -11.47 -2.04 6.82
N GLN A 172 -11.09 -2.90 7.75
CA GLN A 172 -10.59 -2.49 9.07
C GLN A 172 -9.34 -1.62 8.95
N LEU A 173 -8.35 -2.03 8.14
CA LEU A 173 -7.10 -1.26 7.93
C LEU A 173 -7.39 0.11 7.33
N ILE A 174 -8.20 0.20 6.29
CA ILE A 174 -8.54 1.48 5.63
C ILE A 174 -9.28 2.40 6.61
N THR A 175 -10.26 1.86 7.34
CA THR A 175 -11.06 2.63 8.30
C THR A 175 -10.20 3.12 9.47
N TYR A 176 -9.31 2.27 9.97
CA TYR A 176 -8.36 2.65 11.02
C TYR A 176 -7.38 3.73 10.55
N THR A 177 -6.82 3.60 9.36
CA THR A 177 -5.94 4.60 8.77
C THR A 177 -6.64 5.95 8.67
N ARG A 178 -7.90 5.98 8.19
CA ARG A 178 -8.73 7.19 8.16
C ARG A 178 -8.95 7.80 9.55
N PHE A 179 -9.26 6.97 10.54
CA PHE A 179 -9.44 7.41 11.92
C PHE A 179 -8.14 8.02 12.50
N SER A 180 -7.00 7.42 12.19
CA SER A 180 -5.68 7.89 12.65
C SER A 180 -5.27 9.21 12.01
N LEU A 181 -5.58 9.43 10.72
CA LEU A 181 -5.34 10.70 10.04
C LEU A 181 -6.10 11.85 10.70
N ASN A 182 -7.35 11.63 11.10
CA ASN A 182 -8.18 12.66 11.74
C ASN A 182 -7.70 13.06 13.15
N LYS A 183 -6.78 12.30 13.75
CA LYS A 183 -6.19 12.62 15.07
C LYS A 183 -4.92 13.47 14.98
N ILE A 184 -4.37 13.67 13.79
CA ILE A 184 -3.24 14.58 13.59
C ILE A 184 -3.79 16.00 13.74
N PRO A 185 -3.40 16.78 14.78
CA PRO A 185 -3.78 18.18 14.84
C PRO A 185 -3.26 18.85 13.56
N TYR A 186 -4.10 19.62 12.91
CA TYR A 186 -3.65 20.50 11.84
C TYR A 186 -2.55 21.41 12.46
N SER A 187 -1.29 21.04 12.30
CA SER A 187 -0.20 21.98 12.53
C SER A 187 -0.36 23.05 11.45
N ASN A 188 -0.49 24.30 11.86
CA ASN A 188 -0.57 25.47 11.01
C ASN A 188 0.74 25.66 10.21
N GLU A 189 1.06 24.73 9.32
CA GLU A 189 2.09 24.90 8.31
C GLU A 189 1.38 25.19 6.99
N SER A 190 1.32 26.47 6.68
CA SER A 190 1.01 27.12 5.41
C SER A 190 0.05 26.36 4.50
N THR A 191 -1.21 26.71 4.60
CA THR A 191 -2.25 26.40 3.63
C THR A 191 -1.77 26.71 2.21
N PHE A 192 -2.08 25.83 1.28
CA PHE A 192 -1.87 25.94 -0.16
C PHE A 192 -2.23 27.34 -0.71
N THR A 193 -3.10 28.07 -0.02
CA THR A 193 -3.53 29.43 -0.33
C THR A 193 -2.41 30.48 -0.20
N GLU A 194 -1.44 30.30 0.69
CA GLU A 194 -0.33 31.27 0.83
C GLU A 194 0.74 31.12 -0.26
N ARG A 195 0.84 29.94 -0.89
CA ARG A 195 1.74 29.73 -2.03
C ARG A 195 1.26 30.37 -3.33
N LEU A 196 -0.04 30.61 -3.48
CA LEU A 196 -0.60 31.29 -4.66
C LEU A 196 -0.50 32.84 -4.57
N LEU A 197 -0.31 33.41 -3.39
CA LEU A 197 -0.21 34.86 -3.20
C LEU A 197 1.23 35.42 -3.32
N ASN A 198 2.22 34.54 -3.39
CA ASN A 198 3.64 34.96 -3.54
C ASN A 198 4.18 34.80 -4.97
N ILE A 199 3.30 34.64 -5.96
CA ILE A 199 3.64 34.74 -7.40
C ILE A 199 2.96 36.01 -7.93
N SER A 200 3.52 37.14 -7.56
CA SER A 200 3.23 38.48 -8.19
C SER A 200 4.54 39.15 -8.42
#